data_37b5073a589b09334e90c0f98dfa0757
#
_entry.id   37b5073a589b09334e90c0f98dfa0757
#
_cell.length_a   1.000
_cell.length_b   1.000
_cell.length_c   1.000
_cell.angle_alpha   90.00
_cell.angle_beta   90.00
_cell.angle_gamma   90.00
#
_symmetry.space_group_name_H-M   'P 1'
#
loop_
_entity.id
_entity.type
_entity.pdbx_description
1 polymer ?
#
loop_
_entity_poly.entity_id
_entity_poly.type
_entity_poly.pdbx_seq_one_letter_code
_entity_poly.pdbx_strand_id
1 'polypeptide(L)'
;MEELFLPLIQLTMRITIKRYLVISDLQIPYHHEAAVKNVIKLARREKFDSVLCVGDEIDFQTISRWAEKTPLAYQQTLDQDRTATQEILWSLTENAKEAHIVRSNHTDRLYNTLLKVPGMLSLPELQYAKFMDFETLGITFHKTFYEFEKGWILAHGDEGNANPNAGMTALNLARKTGKSCVIGHTHRLGMSAYSEGIGGHYRPLYGIEVGNLMNKAKASYTRTVANWQMGIAILEWNGKNMTPTLIPINKDGSFTALGKSYGV
;
A
#
# COMPACT_ATOMS: atom_id res chain seq x y z
N MET A 1 -57.97 24.80 -23.55
CA MET A 1 -57.22 23.93 -22.50
C MET A 1 -55.79 23.88 -22.94
N GLU A 2 -54.98 24.74 -22.37
CA GLU A 2 -53.53 24.74 -22.60
C GLU A 2 -52.90 23.78 -21.58
N GLU A 3 -52.29 22.70 -22.08
CA GLU A 3 -51.48 21.81 -21.23
C GLU A 3 -50.15 22.48 -20.95
N LEU A 4 -49.94 22.81 -19.68
CA LEU A 4 -48.62 23.26 -19.15
C LEU A 4 -47.67 22.09 -19.14
N PHE A 5 -46.78 22.04 -20.14
CA PHE A 5 -45.59 21.18 -20.08
C PHE A 5 -44.58 21.78 -19.08
N LEU A 6 -44.54 21.24 -17.85
CA LEU A 6 -43.44 21.50 -16.93
C LEU A 6 -42.19 20.74 -17.40
N PRO A 7 -41.04 21.40 -17.58
CA PRO A 7 -39.81 20.70 -17.93
C PRO A 7 -39.36 19.84 -16.75
N LEU A 8 -39.23 18.52 -16.96
CA LEU A 8 -38.54 17.62 -16.05
C LEU A 8 -37.08 18.07 -15.93
N ILE A 9 -36.77 18.75 -14.84
CA ILE A 9 -35.37 19.01 -14.46
C ILE A 9 -34.78 17.66 -14.06
N GLN A 10 -34.11 16.98 -14.99
CA GLN A 10 -33.25 15.84 -14.69
C GLN A 10 -32.08 16.36 -13.85
N LEU A 11 -32.18 16.22 -12.53
CA LEU A 11 -31.01 16.30 -11.65
C LEU A 11 -30.08 15.15 -12.02
N THR A 12 -29.15 15.36 -12.94
CA THR A 12 -28.03 14.48 -13.15
C THR A 12 -27.12 14.58 -11.91
N MET A 13 -27.29 13.68 -10.96
CA MET A 13 -26.30 13.51 -9.90
C MET A 13 -24.95 13.22 -10.57
N ARG A 14 -24.04 14.16 -10.51
CA ARG A 14 -22.64 13.92 -10.90
C ARG A 14 -22.06 12.92 -9.93
N ILE A 15 -21.91 11.68 -10.36
CA ILE A 15 -21.18 10.67 -9.61
C ILE A 15 -19.73 11.12 -9.55
N THR A 16 -19.27 11.50 -8.35
CA THR A 16 -17.85 11.82 -8.13
C THR A 16 -17.09 10.52 -7.92
N ILE A 17 -16.16 10.22 -8.82
CA ILE A 17 -15.27 9.05 -8.69
C ILE A 17 -14.13 9.44 -7.76
N LYS A 18 -13.97 8.70 -6.65
CA LYS A 18 -12.78 8.79 -5.82
C LYS A 18 -11.68 7.88 -6.37
N ARG A 19 -10.46 8.35 -6.41
CA ARG A 19 -9.29 7.62 -6.89
C ARG A 19 -8.27 7.43 -5.79
N TYR A 20 -7.84 6.19 -5.61
CA TYR A 20 -6.84 5.78 -4.64
C TYR A 20 -5.60 5.30 -5.37
N LEU A 21 -4.42 5.82 -4.98
CA LEU A 21 -3.14 5.22 -5.32
C LEU A 21 -2.74 4.26 -4.21
N VAL A 22 -2.52 3.00 -4.53
CA VAL A 22 -2.05 2.01 -3.56
C VAL A 22 -0.61 1.65 -3.85
N ILE A 23 0.24 1.78 -2.84
CA ILE A 23 1.67 1.44 -2.86
C ILE A 23 1.99 0.42 -1.79
N SER A 24 3.07 -0.33 -1.98
CA SER A 24 3.50 -1.40 -1.08
C SER A 24 5.00 -1.58 -1.08
N ASP A 25 5.52 -2.07 0.04
CA ASP A 25 6.85 -2.68 0.13
C ASP A 25 7.94 -1.83 -0.54
N LEU A 26 8.06 -0.58 -0.14
CA LEU A 26 9.17 0.31 -0.51
C LEU A 26 10.48 -0.21 0.08
N GLN A 27 10.42 -0.71 1.32
CA GLN A 27 11.51 -1.24 2.11
C GLN A 27 12.77 -0.37 2.05
N ILE A 28 12.58 0.93 2.31
CA ILE A 28 13.69 1.89 2.30
C ILE A 28 14.75 1.46 3.32
N PRO A 29 16.02 1.37 2.88
CA PRO A 29 16.65 2.00 1.71
C PRO A 29 16.72 1.13 0.44
N TYR A 30 16.12 -0.04 0.42
CA TYR A 30 16.20 -0.99 -0.69
C TYR A 30 15.20 -0.72 -1.83
N HIS A 31 14.50 0.41 -1.81
CA HIS A 31 13.56 0.77 -2.85
C HIS A 31 14.20 0.93 -4.24
N HIS A 32 13.40 0.80 -5.28
CA HIS A 32 13.81 1.03 -6.67
C HIS A 32 13.65 2.52 -7.02
N GLU A 33 14.74 3.26 -6.97
CA GLU A 33 14.76 4.72 -7.08
C GLU A 33 14.02 5.27 -8.31
N ALA A 34 14.26 4.68 -9.50
CA ALA A 34 13.58 5.10 -10.71
C ALA A 34 12.08 4.83 -10.68
N ALA A 35 11.65 3.66 -10.18
CA ALA A 35 10.24 3.32 -10.01
C ALA A 35 9.55 4.28 -9.05
N VAL A 36 10.12 4.51 -7.87
CA VAL A 36 9.58 5.43 -6.86
C VAL A 36 9.48 6.85 -7.41
N LYS A 37 10.53 7.35 -8.10
CA LYS A 37 10.51 8.66 -8.76
C LYS A 37 9.38 8.78 -9.79
N ASN A 38 9.11 7.72 -10.54
CA ASN A 38 8.04 7.70 -11.53
C ASN A 38 6.65 7.59 -10.88
N VAL A 39 6.50 6.85 -9.77
CA VAL A 39 5.26 6.82 -8.98
C VAL A 39 4.98 8.19 -8.34
N ILE A 40 5.99 8.89 -7.84
CA ILE A 40 5.85 10.28 -7.36
C ILE A 40 5.36 11.20 -8.48
N LYS A 41 5.90 11.08 -9.71
CA LYS A 41 5.41 11.86 -10.86
C LYS A 41 3.94 11.56 -11.16
N LEU A 42 3.53 10.28 -11.07
CA LEU A 42 2.13 9.88 -11.23
C LEU A 42 1.26 10.53 -10.14
N ALA A 43 1.65 10.42 -8.86
CA ALA A 43 0.91 10.97 -7.73
C ALA A 43 0.70 12.49 -7.86
N ARG A 44 1.77 13.23 -8.19
CA ARG A 44 1.71 14.69 -8.40
C ARG A 44 0.83 15.10 -9.57
N ARG A 45 0.87 14.34 -10.66
CA ARG A 45 0.11 14.65 -11.87
C ARG A 45 -1.38 14.37 -11.74
N GLU A 46 -1.73 13.23 -11.17
CA GLU A 46 -3.12 12.72 -11.16
C GLU A 46 -3.91 13.18 -9.93
N LYS A 47 -3.24 13.65 -8.87
CA LYS A 47 -3.86 14.19 -7.64
C LYS A 47 -4.95 13.26 -7.10
N PHE A 48 -4.53 12.14 -6.57
CA PHE A 48 -5.42 11.13 -5.99
C PHE A 48 -6.19 11.67 -4.79
N ASP A 49 -7.40 11.17 -4.55
CA ASP A 49 -8.15 11.50 -3.34
C ASP A 49 -7.44 10.95 -2.10
N SER A 50 -6.87 9.73 -2.20
CA SER A 50 -6.06 9.18 -1.12
C SER A 50 -4.88 8.38 -1.65
N VAL A 51 -3.78 8.40 -0.90
CA VAL A 51 -2.66 7.46 -1.04
C VAL A 51 -2.74 6.44 0.09
N LEU A 52 -2.76 5.17 -0.29
CA LEU A 52 -2.85 4.03 0.62
C LEU A 52 -1.54 3.24 0.56
N CYS A 53 -0.82 3.16 1.67
CA CYS A 53 0.37 2.32 1.81
C CYS A 53 0.01 1.06 2.61
N VAL A 54 0.24 -0.10 2.02
CA VAL A 54 -0.07 -1.38 2.68
C VAL A 54 1.09 -1.89 3.56
N GLY A 55 1.95 -0.99 4.00
CA GLY A 55 3.05 -1.28 4.92
C GLY A 55 4.39 -1.55 4.25
N ASP A 56 5.37 -1.89 5.05
CA ASP A 56 6.76 -2.13 4.65
C ASP A 56 7.39 -0.96 3.88
N GLU A 57 7.05 0.27 4.27
CA GLU A 57 7.65 1.49 3.73
C GLU A 57 9.12 1.64 4.12
N ILE A 58 9.49 1.18 5.30
CA ILE A 58 10.85 1.16 5.83
C ILE A 58 11.27 -0.29 6.14
N ASP A 59 12.50 -0.67 5.82
CA ASP A 59 12.98 -2.04 6.07
C ASP A 59 13.36 -2.28 7.53
N PHE A 60 13.90 -1.27 8.23
CA PHE A 60 14.48 -1.43 9.57
C PHE A 60 15.58 -2.49 9.61
N GLN A 61 16.41 -2.57 8.58
CA GLN A 61 17.50 -3.54 8.48
C GLN A 61 18.43 -3.54 9.70
N THR A 62 18.82 -2.33 10.16
CA THR A 62 19.80 -2.15 11.24
C THR A 62 19.34 -2.74 12.58
N ILE A 63 18.03 -2.85 12.81
CA ILE A 63 17.43 -3.43 14.02
C ILE A 63 16.78 -4.79 13.76
N SER A 64 16.98 -5.33 12.56
CA SER A 64 16.47 -6.65 12.18
C SER A 64 17.27 -7.74 12.87
N ARG A 65 16.58 -8.80 13.35
CA ARG A 65 17.24 -10.01 13.88
C ARG A 65 18.18 -10.66 12.86
N TRP A 66 17.95 -10.45 11.57
CA TRP A 66 18.77 -10.99 10.49
C TRP A 66 20.08 -10.22 10.27
N ALA A 67 20.12 -8.95 10.70
CA ALA A 67 21.32 -8.12 10.67
C ALA A 67 22.18 -8.28 11.92
N GLU A 68 21.62 -8.81 13.00
CA GLU A 68 22.32 -8.96 14.29
C GLU A 68 23.65 -9.71 14.11
N LYS A 69 24.76 -9.11 14.62
CA LYS A 69 26.14 -9.63 14.49
C LYS A 69 26.65 -9.79 13.05
N THR A 70 26.06 -9.07 12.09
CA THR A 70 26.52 -9.02 10.71
C THR A 70 26.91 -7.59 10.31
N PRO A 71 27.73 -7.39 9.25
CA PRO A 71 28.03 -6.04 8.75
C PRO A 71 26.77 -5.23 8.36
N LEU A 72 25.66 -5.89 8.05
CA LEU A 72 24.40 -5.23 7.69
C LEU A 72 23.85 -4.33 8.81
N ALA A 73 24.14 -4.65 10.07
CA ALA A 73 23.72 -3.83 11.22
C ALA A 73 24.40 -2.44 11.26
N TYR A 74 25.46 -2.24 10.46
CA TYR A 74 26.32 -1.05 10.52
C TYR A 74 26.35 -0.29 9.19
N GLN A 75 25.62 -0.70 8.17
CA GLN A 75 25.67 -0.09 6.83
C GLN A 75 25.04 1.29 6.78
N GLN A 76 24.00 1.52 7.57
CA GLN A 76 23.28 2.79 7.68
C GLN A 76 22.85 3.05 9.12
N THR A 77 22.45 4.27 9.41
CA THR A 77 21.83 4.59 10.70
C THR A 77 20.31 4.53 10.59
N LEU A 78 19.64 4.22 11.68
CA LEU A 78 18.20 4.23 11.78
C LEU A 78 17.60 5.60 11.43
N ASP A 79 18.31 6.67 11.76
CA ASP A 79 17.90 8.05 11.45
C ASP A 79 17.98 8.36 9.94
N GLN A 80 19.01 7.86 9.24
CA GLN A 80 19.10 7.99 7.79
C GLN A 80 17.95 7.27 7.09
N ASP A 81 17.63 6.03 7.50
CA ASP A 81 16.51 5.27 6.93
C ASP A 81 15.17 5.97 7.20
N ARG A 82 14.97 6.48 8.42
CA ARG A 82 13.79 7.24 8.80
C ARG A 82 13.64 8.49 7.93
N THR A 83 14.67 9.32 7.83
CA THR A 83 14.63 10.58 7.09
C THR A 83 14.33 10.32 5.61
N ALA A 84 15.03 9.36 4.98
CA ALA A 84 14.77 8.98 3.59
C ALA A 84 13.33 8.48 3.38
N THR A 85 12.79 7.74 4.36
CA THR A 85 11.39 7.26 4.29
C THR A 85 10.41 8.43 4.39
N GLN A 86 10.63 9.36 5.30
CA GLN A 86 9.80 10.56 5.46
C GLN A 86 9.77 11.42 4.19
N GLU A 87 10.93 11.67 3.57
CA GLU A 87 11.04 12.44 2.31
C GLU A 87 10.28 11.80 1.16
N ILE A 88 10.40 10.47 1.01
CA ILE A 88 9.69 9.73 -0.05
C ILE A 88 8.20 9.71 0.22
N LEU A 89 7.77 9.43 1.45
CA LEU A 89 6.35 9.44 1.81
C LEU A 89 5.73 10.82 1.60
N TRP A 90 6.39 11.88 2.04
CA TRP A 90 5.96 13.26 1.77
C TRP A 90 5.74 13.48 0.27
N SER A 91 6.74 13.14 -0.55
CA SER A 91 6.66 13.33 -2.01
C SER A 91 5.54 12.54 -2.67
N LEU A 92 5.15 11.38 -2.11
CA LEU A 92 4.06 10.55 -2.60
C LEU A 92 2.68 11.08 -2.18
N THR A 93 2.59 11.74 -1.02
CA THR A 93 1.31 12.07 -0.39
C THR A 93 0.95 13.56 -0.44
N GLU A 94 1.90 14.47 -0.66
CA GLU A 94 1.74 15.93 -0.58
C GLU A 94 0.58 16.50 -1.45
N ASN A 95 0.20 15.80 -2.52
CA ASN A 95 -0.88 16.23 -3.42
C ASN A 95 -2.18 15.42 -3.26
N ALA A 96 -2.22 14.46 -2.35
CA ALA A 96 -3.42 13.72 -2.00
C ALA A 96 -4.23 14.48 -0.92
N LYS A 97 -5.53 14.22 -0.87
CA LYS A 97 -6.38 14.80 0.19
C LYS A 97 -6.18 14.06 1.52
N GLU A 98 -5.90 12.77 1.44
CA GLU A 98 -5.71 11.88 2.59
C GLU A 98 -4.56 10.91 2.31
N ALA A 99 -3.88 10.48 3.35
CA ALA A 99 -2.85 9.46 3.27
C ALA A 99 -2.96 8.50 4.45
N HIS A 100 -2.91 7.20 4.16
CA HIS A 100 -3.07 6.15 5.16
C HIS A 100 -2.00 5.08 5.00
N ILE A 101 -1.49 4.61 6.13
CA ILE A 101 -0.53 3.49 6.20
C ILE A 101 -1.05 2.47 7.20
N VAL A 102 -1.00 1.19 6.88
CA VAL A 102 -1.29 0.11 7.81
C VAL A 102 0.00 -0.46 8.41
N ARG A 103 -0.11 -0.99 9.62
CA ARG A 103 0.94 -1.73 10.30
C ARG A 103 1.45 -2.87 9.42
N SER A 104 2.75 -3.18 9.52
CA SER A 104 3.41 -4.28 8.83
C SER A 104 4.35 -5.07 9.77
N ASN A 105 4.82 -6.24 9.33
CA ASN A 105 5.80 -7.00 10.08
C ASN A 105 7.16 -6.28 10.19
N HIS A 106 7.50 -5.36 9.27
CA HIS A 106 8.70 -4.54 9.38
C HIS A 106 8.51 -3.40 10.39
N THR A 107 7.34 -2.78 10.48
CA THR A 107 7.07 -1.79 11.53
C THR A 107 7.14 -2.40 12.92
N ASP A 108 6.80 -3.68 13.06
CA ASP A 108 6.94 -4.42 14.33
C ASP A 108 8.40 -4.65 14.74
N ARG A 109 9.37 -4.52 13.83
CA ARG A 109 10.80 -4.65 14.19
C ARG A 109 11.22 -3.60 15.22
N LEU A 110 10.71 -2.35 15.08
CA LEU A 110 10.96 -1.31 16.08
C LEU A 110 10.39 -1.72 17.43
N TYR A 111 9.11 -2.08 17.49
CA TYR A 111 8.46 -2.52 18.72
C TYR A 111 9.18 -3.72 19.37
N ASN A 112 9.51 -4.76 18.59
CA ASN A 112 10.20 -5.94 19.06
C ASN A 112 11.62 -5.64 19.59
N THR A 113 12.26 -4.61 19.04
CA THR A 113 13.56 -4.15 19.52
C THR A 113 13.41 -3.42 20.86
N LEU A 114 12.40 -2.57 21.01
CA LEU A 114 12.11 -1.86 22.25
C LEU A 114 11.70 -2.80 23.38
N LEU A 115 11.05 -3.93 23.08
CA LEU A 115 10.75 -4.96 24.08
C LEU A 115 12.00 -5.54 24.76
N LYS A 116 13.16 -5.49 24.10
CA LYS A 116 14.44 -5.92 24.70
C LYS A 116 14.97 -4.92 25.71
N VAL A 117 14.47 -3.67 25.68
CA VAL A 117 14.85 -2.59 26.60
C VAL A 117 13.56 -1.93 27.12
N PRO A 118 12.84 -2.57 28.07
CA PRO A 118 11.48 -2.16 28.45
C PRO A 118 11.34 -0.69 28.86
N GLY A 119 12.37 -0.09 29.45
CA GLY A 119 12.38 1.33 29.82
C GLY A 119 12.21 2.26 28.61
N MET A 120 12.71 1.88 27.44
CA MET A 120 12.55 2.65 26.19
C MET A 120 11.16 2.52 25.58
N LEU A 121 10.47 1.41 25.83
CA LEU A 121 9.13 1.17 25.31
C LEU A 121 8.10 2.21 25.83
N SER A 122 8.34 2.79 27.00
CA SER A 122 7.48 3.80 27.60
C SER A 122 7.62 5.20 26.99
N LEU A 123 8.65 5.43 26.16
CA LEU A 123 8.89 6.73 25.53
C LEU A 123 7.94 6.94 24.34
N PRO A 124 7.07 7.98 24.39
CA PRO A 124 6.12 8.24 23.31
C PRO A 124 6.79 8.46 21.96
N GLU A 125 7.97 9.07 21.94
CA GLU A 125 8.76 9.39 20.75
C GLU A 125 9.20 8.15 19.97
N LEU A 126 9.29 6.99 20.64
CA LEU A 126 9.65 5.72 20.04
C LEU A 126 8.44 4.89 19.60
N GLN A 127 7.22 5.37 19.83
CA GLN A 127 6.03 4.79 19.23
C GLN A 127 6.07 5.03 17.72
N TYR A 128 5.81 4.01 16.90
CA TYR A 128 6.08 4.03 15.46
C TYR A 128 5.56 5.29 14.74
N ALA A 129 4.29 5.65 14.95
CA ALA A 129 3.72 6.84 14.30
C ALA A 129 4.40 8.15 14.71
N LYS A 130 4.85 8.26 15.96
CA LYS A 130 5.62 9.42 16.45
C LYS A 130 7.07 9.36 15.96
N PHE A 131 7.69 8.18 15.98
CA PHE A 131 9.03 7.97 15.45
C PHE A 131 9.11 8.40 13.97
N MET A 132 8.09 8.08 13.17
CA MET A 132 8.00 8.45 11.76
C MET A 132 7.44 9.86 11.53
N ASP A 133 7.03 10.57 12.58
CA ASP A 133 6.43 11.89 12.51
C ASP A 133 5.26 11.99 11.52
N PHE A 134 4.39 10.99 11.50
CA PHE A 134 3.26 10.93 10.58
C PHE A 134 2.28 12.08 10.75
N GLU A 135 2.22 12.68 11.93
CA GLU A 135 1.40 13.86 12.18
C GLU A 135 1.82 15.04 11.30
N THR A 136 3.12 15.36 11.25
CA THR A 136 3.67 16.43 10.39
C THR A 136 3.52 16.07 8.90
N LEU A 137 3.63 14.78 8.55
CA LEU A 137 3.44 14.31 7.18
C LEU A 137 1.96 14.25 6.74
N GLY A 138 1.00 14.49 7.64
CA GLY A 138 -0.43 14.37 7.34
C GLY A 138 -0.88 12.94 7.05
N ILE A 139 -0.18 11.94 7.60
CA ILE A 139 -0.42 10.51 7.37
C ILE A 139 -1.14 9.90 8.57
N THR A 140 -2.23 9.16 8.32
CA THR A 140 -2.93 8.38 9.34
C THR A 140 -2.38 6.95 9.38
N PHE A 141 -1.85 6.54 10.53
CA PHE A 141 -1.34 5.18 10.76
C PHE A 141 -2.40 4.30 11.40
N HIS A 142 -2.63 3.12 10.83
CA HIS A 142 -3.58 2.12 11.30
C HIS A 142 -2.84 0.89 11.86
N LYS A 143 -3.08 0.56 13.13
CA LYS A 143 -2.46 -0.59 13.81
C LYS A 143 -3.05 -1.94 13.40
N THR A 144 -4.19 -1.92 12.71
CA THR A 144 -4.94 -3.10 12.27
C THR A 144 -5.51 -2.86 10.89
N PHE A 145 -6.40 -3.73 10.43
CA PHE A 145 -7.15 -3.54 9.20
C PHE A 145 -7.81 -2.16 9.14
N TYR A 146 -7.71 -1.54 7.98
CA TYR A 146 -8.37 -0.27 7.70
C TYR A 146 -9.43 -0.43 6.62
N GLU A 147 -10.70 -0.22 6.96
CA GLU A 147 -11.78 -0.18 5.97
C GLU A 147 -11.80 1.22 5.34
N PHE A 148 -11.20 1.35 4.15
CA PHE A 148 -11.06 2.63 3.45
C PHE A 148 -12.29 2.97 2.59
N GLU A 149 -13.06 1.95 2.19
CA GLU A 149 -14.40 2.08 1.59
C GLU A 149 -15.26 0.92 2.03
N LYS A 150 -16.59 1.08 1.97
CA LYS A 150 -17.54 0.06 2.38
C LYS A 150 -17.27 -1.28 1.70
N GLY A 151 -16.92 -2.29 2.49
CA GLY A 151 -16.63 -3.64 2.02
C GLY A 151 -15.22 -3.82 1.43
N TRP A 152 -14.33 -2.82 1.61
CA TRP A 152 -12.93 -2.86 1.16
C TRP A 152 -11.98 -2.54 2.29
N ILE A 153 -11.08 -3.45 2.59
CA ILE A 153 -10.08 -3.30 3.65
C ILE A 153 -8.67 -3.28 3.10
N LEU A 154 -7.84 -2.50 3.77
CA LEU A 154 -6.40 -2.48 3.62
C LEU A 154 -5.78 -3.28 4.76
N ALA A 155 -4.82 -4.13 4.46
CA ALA A 155 -4.02 -4.89 5.41
C ALA A 155 -2.60 -5.04 4.88
N HIS A 156 -1.63 -5.42 5.72
CA HIS A 156 -0.29 -5.68 5.18
C HIS A 156 -0.24 -7.02 4.43
N GLY A 157 -0.78 -8.07 5.00
CA GLY A 157 -0.82 -9.41 4.40
C GLY A 157 -0.11 -10.49 5.23
N ASP A 158 0.68 -10.12 6.23
CA ASP A 158 1.28 -11.05 7.20
C ASP A 158 0.25 -11.66 8.16
N GLU A 159 -0.96 -11.11 8.20
CA GLU A 159 -2.12 -11.66 8.91
C GLU A 159 -2.71 -12.91 8.22
N GLY A 160 -2.32 -13.15 6.97
CA GLY A 160 -2.76 -14.29 6.16
C GLY A 160 -1.70 -15.38 6.02
N ASN A 161 -2.13 -16.57 5.61
CA ASN A 161 -1.20 -17.60 5.19
C ASN A 161 -0.78 -17.34 3.73
N ALA A 162 0.51 -17.15 3.50
CA ALA A 162 1.05 -16.90 2.18
C ALA A 162 0.69 -18.03 1.18
N ASN A 163 0.19 -17.66 0.01
CA ASN A 163 -0.12 -18.58 -1.08
C ASN A 163 0.83 -18.29 -2.26
N PRO A 164 1.35 -19.31 -2.98
CA PRO A 164 2.27 -19.09 -4.10
C PRO A 164 1.63 -18.38 -5.29
N ASN A 165 0.32 -18.45 -5.44
CA ASN A 165 -0.41 -17.82 -6.55
C ASN A 165 -0.76 -16.37 -6.20
N ALA A 166 -0.42 -15.43 -7.08
CA ALA A 166 -0.68 -14.00 -6.88
C ALA A 166 -2.19 -13.71 -6.72
N GLY A 167 -2.52 -12.82 -5.79
CA GLY A 167 -3.88 -12.47 -5.42
C GLY A 167 -4.57 -13.46 -4.45
N MET A 168 -4.03 -14.66 -4.29
CA MET A 168 -4.68 -15.70 -3.47
C MET A 168 -4.49 -15.51 -1.98
N THR A 169 -3.37 -14.95 -1.51
CA THR A 169 -3.20 -14.58 -0.09
C THR A 169 -4.26 -13.57 0.32
N ALA A 170 -4.39 -12.51 -0.48
CA ALA A 170 -5.40 -11.47 -0.28
C ALA A 170 -6.84 -12.03 -0.36
N LEU A 171 -7.11 -12.90 -1.33
CA LEU A 171 -8.45 -13.50 -1.48
C LEU A 171 -8.81 -14.40 -0.30
N ASN A 172 -7.86 -15.19 0.21
CA ASN A 172 -8.09 -16.02 1.40
C ASN A 172 -8.39 -15.15 2.63
N LEU A 173 -7.73 -13.99 2.76
CA LEU A 173 -8.03 -13.02 3.81
C LEU A 173 -9.41 -12.37 3.59
N ALA A 174 -9.73 -12.00 2.36
CA ALA A 174 -11.05 -11.46 1.99
C ALA A 174 -12.20 -12.40 2.36
N ARG A 175 -12.03 -13.70 2.10
CA ARG A 175 -13.03 -14.72 2.47
C ARG A 175 -13.19 -14.88 3.98
N LYS A 176 -12.10 -14.72 4.76
CA LYS A 176 -12.16 -14.78 6.23
C LYS A 176 -12.83 -13.55 6.84
N THR A 177 -12.61 -12.37 6.25
CA THR A 177 -13.13 -11.10 6.78
C THR A 177 -14.50 -10.76 6.21
N GLY A 178 -14.92 -11.40 5.12
CA GLY A 178 -16.13 -11.06 4.39
C GLY A 178 -16.06 -9.72 3.66
N LYS A 179 -14.86 -9.19 3.39
CA LYS A 179 -14.60 -7.92 2.69
C LYS A 179 -13.50 -8.10 1.67
N SER A 180 -13.59 -7.41 0.53
CA SER A 180 -12.48 -7.36 -0.43
C SER A 180 -11.23 -6.81 0.24
N CYS A 181 -10.06 -7.36 -0.07
CA CYS A 181 -8.83 -7.07 0.65
C CYS A 181 -7.71 -6.67 -0.29
N VAL A 182 -6.98 -5.61 0.07
CA VAL A 182 -5.79 -5.13 -0.64
C VAL A 182 -4.59 -5.27 0.29
N ILE A 183 -3.55 -5.97 -0.17
CA ILE A 183 -2.35 -6.28 0.64
C ILE A 183 -1.06 -6.09 -0.14
N GLY A 184 0.06 -6.04 0.62
CA GLY A 184 1.45 -6.16 0.19
C GLY A 184 2.09 -7.47 0.64
N HIS A 185 3.21 -7.38 1.35
CA HIS A 185 3.93 -8.45 2.04
C HIS A 185 4.47 -9.57 1.14
N THR A 186 3.66 -10.09 0.25
CA THR A 186 4.03 -11.22 -0.64
C THR A 186 4.96 -10.78 -1.77
N HIS A 187 5.08 -9.48 -2.00
CA HIS A 187 5.79 -8.85 -3.12
C HIS A 187 5.28 -9.28 -4.50
N ARG A 188 4.10 -9.91 -4.58
CA ARG A 188 3.47 -10.35 -5.83
C ARG A 188 2.48 -9.32 -6.31
N LEU A 189 2.34 -9.22 -7.63
CA LEU A 189 1.32 -8.39 -8.27
C LEU A 189 0.25 -9.29 -8.84
N GLY A 190 -0.98 -9.20 -8.32
CA GLY A 190 -2.06 -10.01 -8.85
C GLY A 190 -3.39 -9.76 -8.15
N MET A 191 -4.46 -10.16 -8.83
CA MET A 191 -5.82 -10.09 -8.33
C MET A 191 -6.52 -11.42 -8.53
N SER A 192 -7.25 -11.86 -7.51
CA SER A 192 -8.11 -13.03 -7.56
C SER A 192 -9.49 -12.67 -7.02
N ALA A 193 -10.53 -13.35 -7.51
CA ALA A 193 -11.90 -13.07 -7.13
C ALA A 193 -12.65 -14.34 -6.73
N TYR A 194 -13.67 -14.18 -5.87
CA TYR A 194 -14.57 -15.23 -5.45
C TYR A 194 -15.99 -14.64 -5.30
N SER A 195 -16.98 -15.37 -5.80
CA SER A 195 -18.38 -14.97 -5.62
C SER A 195 -19.00 -15.75 -4.47
N GLU A 196 -19.48 -15.04 -3.43
CA GLU A 196 -20.25 -15.61 -2.34
C GLU A 196 -21.74 -15.51 -2.64
N GLY A 197 -22.50 -16.50 -2.22
CA GLY A 197 -23.96 -16.49 -2.29
C GLY A 197 -24.52 -17.57 -3.20
N ILE A 198 -25.83 -17.57 -3.35
CA ILE A 198 -26.60 -18.57 -4.08
C ILE A 198 -27.77 -17.93 -4.83
N GLY A 199 -28.15 -18.50 -5.97
CA GLY A 199 -29.43 -18.21 -6.63
C GLY A 199 -29.65 -16.74 -7.02
N GLY A 200 -28.68 -16.09 -7.64
CA GLY A 200 -28.81 -14.68 -8.08
C GLY A 200 -28.55 -13.63 -6.97
N HIS A 201 -28.46 -14.05 -5.72
CA HIS A 201 -28.01 -13.23 -4.59
C HIS A 201 -26.54 -13.53 -4.32
N TYR A 202 -25.65 -12.91 -5.05
CA TYR A 202 -24.21 -13.08 -4.87
C TYR A 202 -23.51 -11.72 -4.78
N ARG A 203 -22.36 -11.72 -4.11
CA ARG A 203 -21.42 -10.60 -4.10
C ARG A 203 -20.04 -11.09 -4.46
N PRO A 204 -19.30 -10.37 -5.29
CA PRO A 204 -17.90 -10.67 -5.52
C PRO A 204 -17.05 -10.17 -4.36
N LEU A 205 -16.09 -10.98 -3.94
CA LEU A 205 -14.96 -10.59 -3.09
C LEU A 205 -13.70 -10.59 -3.95
N TYR A 206 -12.87 -9.57 -3.77
CA TYR A 206 -11.59 -9.45 -4.46
C TYR A 206 -10.45 -9.51 -3.46
N GLY A 207 -9.40 -10.24 -3.83
CA GLY A 207 -8.11 -10.20 -3.17
C GLY A 207 -7.08 -9.58 -4.10
N ILE A 208 -6.42 -8.51 -3.67
CA ILE A 208 -5.44 -7.77 -4.46
C ILE A 208 -4.10 -7.79 -3.73
N GLU A 209 -3.08 -8.28 -4.39
CA GLU A 209 -1.67 -8.14 -3.99
C GLU A 209 -1.02 -7.09 -4.87
N VAL A 210 -0.48 -6.01 -4.27
CA VAL A 210 -0.10 -4.78 -5.00
C VAL A 210 1.30 -4.86 -5.60
N GLY A 211 2.06 -5.92 -5.31
CA GLY A 211 3.46 -6.02 -5.70
C GLY A 211 4.38 -5.35 -4.68
N ASN A 212 5.45 -4.76 -5.18
CA ASN A 212 6.42 -4.04 -4.35
C ASN A 212 7.07 -2.90 -5.14
N LEU A 213 7.80 -2.04 -4.44
CA LEU A 213 8.62 -0.97 -5.02
C LEU A 213 10.11 -1.13 -4.69
N MET A 214 10.52 -2.37 -4.34
CA MET A 214 11.91 -2.69 -4.03
C MET A 214 12.78 -2.86 -5.27
N ASN A 215 14.06 -2.59 -5.10
CA ASN A 215 15.10 -3.08 -5.99
C ASN A 215 15.56 -4.48 -5.54
N LYS A 216 15.07 -5.52 -6.20
CA LYS A 216 15.41 -6.91 -5.88
C LYS A 216 16.93 -7.16 -5.86
N ALA A 217 17.71 -6.46 -6.67
CA ALA A 217 19.17 -6.61 -6.70
C ALA A 217 19.85 -6.10 -5.43
N LYS A 218 19.24 -5.14 -4.72
CA LYS A 218 19.72 -4.61 -3.44
C LYS A 218 19.35 -5.56 -2.26
N ALA A 219 18.35 -6.43 -2.43
CA ALA A 219 17.89 -7.37 -1.41
C ALA A 219 18.77 -8.63 -1.36
N SER A 220 20.02 -8.48 -0.94
CA SER A 220 21.05 -9.55 -0.92
C SER A 220 20.70 -10.75 -0.03
N TYR A 221 19.71 -10.60 0.86
CA TYR A 221 19.23 -11.68 1.72
C TYR A 221 18.31 -12.69 0.98
N THR A 222 17.83 -12.36 -0.21
CA THR A 222 17.03 -13.27 -1.04
C THR A 222 17.92 -14.21 -1.85
N ARG A 223 18.26 -15.35 -1.27
CA ARG A 223 19.11 -16.38 -1.92
C ARG A 223 18.35 -17.27 -2.89
N THR A 224 17.02 -17.12 -3.00
CA THR A 224 16.15 -17.99 -3.80
C THR A 224 15.59 -17.25 -5.01
N VAL A 225 15.01 -18.01 -5.96
CA VAL A 225 14.23 -17.46 -7.06
C VAL A 225 12.91 -16.91 -6.49
N ALA A 226 12.92 -15.63 -6.10
CA ALA A 226 11.74 -14.98 -5.56
C ALA A 226 10.74 -14.64 -6.68
N ASN A 227 9.49 -15.05 -6.51
CA ASN A 227 8.38 -14.71 -7.41
C ASN A 227 7.82 -13.33 -7.01
N TRP A 228 8.57 -12.26 -7.31
CA TRP A 228 8.27 -10.88 -6.96
C TRP A 228 8.08 -10.02 -8.20
N GLN A 229 7.07 -9.18 -8.21
CA GLN A 229 6.82 -8.22 -9.28
C GLN A 229 6.72 -6.82 -8.69
N MET A 230 7.40 -5.85 -9.32
CA MET A 230 7.18 -4.45 -9.01
C MET A 230 5.82 -4.01 -9.56
N GLY A 231 5.10 -3.23 -8.78
CA GLY A 231 3.80 -2.71 -9.19
C GLY A 231 3.17 -1.77 -8.18
N ILE A 232 2.08 -1.19 -8.62
CA ILE A 232 1.16 -0.36 -7.85
C ILE A 232 -0.28 -0.71 -8.25
N ALA A 233 -1.25 -0.22 -7.49
CA ALA A 233 -2.64 -0.30 -7.90
C ALA A 233 -3.30 1.10 -7.91
N ILE A 234 -4.23 1.30 -8.83
CA ILE A 234 -5.18 2.41 -8.82
C ILE A 234 -6.56 1.82 -8.60
N LEU A 235 -7.28 2.33 -7.59
CA LEU A 235 -8.64 1.91 -7.30
C LEU A 235 -9.57 3.09 -7.52
N GLU A 236 -10.66 2.86 -8.25
CA GLU A 236 -11.65 3.88 -8.59
C GLU A 236 -13.00 3.52 -7.97
N TRP A 237 -13.49 4.36 -7.06
CA TRP A 237 -14.75 4.17 -6.37
C TRP A 237 -15.82 5.14 -6.88
N ASN A 238 -16.90 4.62 -7.39
CA ASN A 238 -18.01 5.42 -7.93
C ASN A 238 -19.18 5.66 -6.94
N GLY A 239 -18.94 5.45 -5.65
CA GLY A 239 -19.96 5.52 -4.60
C GLY A 239 -20.70 4.19 -4.34
N LYS A 240 -20.52 3.19 -5.21
CA LYS A 240 -21.18 1.88 -5.10
C LYS A 240 -20.23 0.71 -5.38
N ASN A 241 -19.42 0.84 -6.41
CA ASN A 241 -18.52 -0.22 -6.88
C ASN A 241 -17.08 0.27 -6.95
N MET A 242 -16.14 -0.63 -6.68
CA MET A 242 -14.71 -0.41 -6.85
C MET A 242 -14.23 -1.03 -8.15
N THR A 243 -13.45 -0.28 -8.93
CA THR A 243 -12.76 -0.76 -10.12
C THR A 243 -11.26 -0.75 -9.85
N PRO A 244 -10.63 -1.92 -9.62
CA PRO A 244 -9.19 -2.00 -9.42
C PRO A 244 -8.44 -2.11 -10.74
N THR A 245 -7.32 -1.38 -10.86
CA THR A 245 -6.36 -1.47 -11.95
C THR A 245 -4.98 -1.74 -11.38
N LEU A 246 -4.42 -2.91 -11.67
CA LEU A 246 -3.04 -3.24 -11.32
C LEU A 246 -2.09 -2.74 -12.41
N ILE A 247 -1.01 -2.09 -12.01
CA ILE A 247 -0.04 -1.49 -12.91
C ILE A 247 1.33 -2.14 -12.66
N PRO A 248 1.77 -3.05 -13.52
CA PRO A 248 3.10 -3.60 -13.45
C PRO A 248 4.15 -2.53 -13.77
N ILE A 249 5.25 -2.56 -13.03
CA ILE A 249 6.40 -1.68 -13.24
C ILE A 249 7.54 -2.50 -13.83
N ASN A 250 8.12 -2.00 -14.92
CA ASN A 250 9.22 -2.65 -15.61
C ASN A 250 10.51 -2.61 -14.77
N LYS A 251 11.49 -3.45 -15.14
CA LYS A 251 12.77 -3.57 -14.44
C LYS A 251 13.56 -2.25 -14.37
N ASP A 252 13.38 -1.36 -15.34
CA ASP A 252 14.00 -0.02 -15.37
C ASP A 252 13.23 1.03 -14.57
N GLY A 253 12.10 0.65 -13.97
CA GLY A 253 11.21 1.53 -13.21
C GLY A 253 10.18 2.27 -14.06
N SER A 254 10.11 2.01 -15.37
CA SER A 254 9.11 2.59 -16.26
C SER A 254 7.77 1.85 -16.19
N PHE A 255 6.68 2.56 -16.48
CA PHE A 255 5.33 1.97 -16.58
C PHE A 255 4.39 2.89 -17.34
N THR A 256 3.22 2.36 -17.72
CA THR A 256 2.10 3.14 -18.29
C THR A 256 0.90 3.09 -17.36
N ALA A 257 0.33 4.24 -17.04
CA ALA A 257 -0.86 4.38 -16.21
C ALA A 257 -1.76 5.50 -16.73
N LEU A 258 -3.08 5.32 -16.67
CA LEU A 258 -4.06 6.31 -17.08
C LEU A 258 -3.78 6.94 -18.46
N GLY A 259 -3.38 6.10 -19.42
CA GLY A 259 -3.05 6.53 -20.79
C GLY A 259 -1.75 7.32 -20.95
N LYS A 260 -0.86 7.32 -19.96
CA LYS A 260 0.40 8.08 -19.95
C LYS A 260 1.57 7.21 -19.55
N SER A 261 2.73 7.42 -20.17
CA SER A 261 3.99 6.71 -19.86
C SER A 261 4.82 7.50 -18.85
N TYR A 262 5.48 6.77 -17.95
CA TYR A 262 6.36 7.27 -16.90
C TYR A 262 7.72 6.57 -17.01
N GLY A 263 8.80 7.33 -17.01
CA GLY A 263 10.17 6.79 -17.08
C GLY A 263 10.66 6.41 -18.47
N VAL A 264 9.94 6.79 -19.53
CA VAL A 264 10.36 6.62 -20.94
C VAL A 264 11.05 7.88 -21.42
#